data_3b02a5e79a2963a0144e95b680d73d8a
#
_entry.id   3b02a5e79a2963a0144e95b680d73d8a
#
_cell.length_a   1.000
_cell.length_b   1.000
_cell.length_c   1.000
_cell.angle_alpha   90.00
_cell.angle_beta   90.00
_cell.angle_gamma   90.00
#
_symmetry.space_group_name_H-M   'P 1'
#
loop_
_entity.id
_entity.type
_entity.pdbx_description
1 polymer ?
#
loop_
_entity_poly.entity_id
_entity_poly.type
_entity_poly.pdbx_seq_one_letter_code
_entity_poly.pdbx_strand_id
1 'polypeptide(L)'
;MKTMTYSQSRAHYAETLDAVIADREEVVITRAGREPVVIVSLADYESLKETAYLLQNPANARRLLGSIERLERARGDQHGLLEE
;
A
#
# COMPACT_ATOMS: atom_id res chain seq x y z
N MET A 1 -5.24 2.17 -3.95
CA MET A 1 -6.02 1.55 -2.86
C MET A 1 -7.48 1.45 -3.26
N LYS A 2 -8.04 0.27 -3.14
CA LYS A 2 -9.43 0.03 -3.50
C LYS A 2 -10.27 -0.11 -2.22
N THR A 3 -11.50 0.34 -2.25
CA THR A 3 -12.41 0.25 -1.11
C THR A 3 -13.64 -0.54 -1.51
N MET A 4 -14.06 -1.47 -0.67
CA MET A 4 -15.29 -2.23 -0.88
C MET A 4 -15.95 -2.55 0.45
N THR A 5 -17.24 -2.85 0.39
CA THR A 5 -17.99 -3.26 1.58
C THR A 5 -17.70 -4.72 1.92
N TYR A 6 -17.98 -5.09 3.16
CA TYR A 6 -17.86 -6.48 3.58
C TYR A 6 -18.73 -7.40 2.71
N SER A 7 -19.93 -6.99 2.39
CA SER A 7 -20.85 -7.79 1.55
C SER A 7 -20.27 -8.04 0.16
N GLN A 8 -19.68 -7.01 -0.45
CA GLN A 8 -19.02 -7.14 -1.75
C GLN A 8 -17.83 -8.09 -1.68
N SER A 9 -16.97 -7.93 -0.68
CA SER A 9 -15.79 -8.78 -0.54
C SER A 9 -16.19 -10.23 -0.27
N ARG A 10 -17.21 -10.46 0.55
CA ARG A 10 -17.69 -11.80 0.88
C ARG A 10 -18.26 -12.52 -0.35
N ALA A 11 -18.95 -11.79 -1.21
CA ALA A 11 -19.52 -12.37 -2.43
C ALA A 11 -18.43 -12.81 -3.42
N HIS A 12 -17.26 -12.14 -3.41
CA HIS A 12 -16.17 -12.38 -4.35
C HIS A 12 -14.82 -12.49 -3.63
N TYR A 13 -14.80 -13.21 -2.51
CA TYR A 13 -13.65 -13.21 -1.62
C TYR A 13 -12.38 -13.73 -2.30
N ALA A 14 -12.46 -14.87 -2.95
CA ALA A 14 -11.32 -15.47 -3.64
C ALA A 14 -10.78 -14.54 -4.72
N GLU A 15 -11.67 -13.94 -5.51
CA GLU A 15 -11.32 -12.99 -6.56
C GLU A 15 -10.65 -11.74 -5.98
N THR A 16 -11.15 -11.27 -4.84
CA THR A 16 -10.58 -10.13 -4.13
C THR A 16 -9.15 -10.43 -3.68
N LEU A 17 -8.92 -11.59 -3.09
CA LEU A 17 -7.59 -12.00 -2.65
C LEU A 17 -6.62 -12.13 -3.84
N ASP A 18 -7.08 -12.74 -4.92
CA ASP A 18 -6.27 -12.89 -6.13
C ASP A 18 -5.91 -11.54 -6.73
N ALA A 19 -6.85 -10.60 -6.75
CA ALA A 19 -6.61 -9.26 -7.27
C ALA A 19 -5.58 -8.50 -6.43
N VAL A 20 -5.64 -8.64 -5.11
CA VAL A 20 -4.65 -8.01 -4.21
C VAL A 20 -3.23 -8.48 -4.57
N ILE A 21 -3.07 -9.75 -4.85
CA ILE A 21 -1.76 -10.31 -5.21
C ILE A 21 -1.35 -9.92 -6.62
N ALA A 22 -2.25 -10.05 -7.59
CA ALA A 22 -1.95 -9.80 -8.99
C ALA A 22 -1.68 -8.31 -9.26
N ASP A 23 -2.49 -7.43 -8.71
CA ASP A 23 -2.42 -6.00 -8.95
C ASP A 23 -1.52 -5.27 -7.96
N ARG A 24 -1.06 -5.96 -6.92
CA ARG A 24 -0.27 -5.35 -5.83
C ARG A 24 -0.99 -4.14 -5.25
N GLU A 25 -2.29 -4.22 -5.14
CA GLU A 25 -3.14 -3.14 -4.65
C GLU A 25 -3.89 -3.59 -3.40
N GLU A 26 -3.74 -2.84 -2.33
CA GLU A 26 -4.44 -3.10 -1.08
C GLU A 26 -5.92 -2.77 -1.20
N VAL A 27 -6.74 -3.51 -0.48
CA VAL A 27 -8.20 -3.35 -0.47
C VAL A 27 -8.67 -3.04 0.94
N VAL A 28 -9.36 -1.93 1.09
CA VAL A 28 -9.99 -1.54 2.36
C VAL A 28 -11.38 -2.14 2.42
N ILE A 29 -11.65 -2.87 3.49
CA ILE A 29 -12.96 -3.48 3.72
C ILE A 29 -13.68 -2.69 4.80
N THR A 30 -14.88 -2.22 4.49
CA THR A 30 -15.71 -1.46 5.43
C THR A 30 -16.91 -2.28 5.84
N ARG A 31 -17.33 -2.10 7.09
CA ARG A 31 -18.59 -2.67 7.63
C ARG A 31 -19.27 -1.61 8.46
N ALA A 32 -20.60 -1.57 8.38
CA ALA A 32 -21.38 -0.64 9.17
C ALA A 32 -21.14 -0.87 10.68
N GLY A 33 -20.82 0.20 11.39
CA GLY A 33 -20.59 0.14 12.84
C GLY A 33 -19.30 -0.53 13.27
N ARG A 34 -18.41 -0.84 12.33
CA ARG A 34 -17.13 -1.50 12.62
C ARG A 34 -15.97 -0.71 12.05
N GLU A 35 -14.80 -0.88 12.66
CA GLU A 35 -13.59 -0.28 12.18
C GLU A 35 -13.19 -0.90 10.84
N PRO A 36 -12.79 -0.09 9.83
CA PRO A 36 -12.31 -0.62 8.57
C PRO A 36 -11.03 -1.44 8.75
N VAL A 37 -10.84 -2.42 7.88
CA VAL A 37 -9.62 -3.23 7.84
C VAL A 37 -9.05 -3.17 6.43
N VAL A 38 -7.79 -3.55 6.27
CA VAL A 38 -7.15 -3.58 4.97
C VAL A 38 -6.66 -5.00 4.66
N ILE A 39 -6.84 -5.41 3.41
CA ILE A 39 -6.27 -6.65 2.88
C ILE A 39 -5.06 -6.26 2.05
N VAL A 40 -3.92 -6.85 2.37
CA VAL A 40 -2.66 -6.60 1.68
C VAL A 40 -1.91 -7.95 1.55
N SER A 41 -1.09 -8.10 0.51
CA SER A 41 -0.30 -9.32 0.37
C SER A 41 0.70 -9.41 1.52
N LEU A 42 1.04 -10.64 1.92
CA LEU A 42 2.02 -10.85 2.99
C LEU A 42 3.37 -10.22 2.64
N ALA A 43 3.78 -10.35 1.38
CA ALA A 43 5.04 -9.75 0.91
C ALA A 43 5.05 -8.23 1.08
N ASP A 44 3.98 -7.57 0.71
CA ASP A 44 3.87 -6.12 0.83
C ASP A 44 3.78 -5.69 2.29
N TYR A 45 3.08 -6.45 3.12
CA TYR A 45 3.01 -6.20 4.55
C TYR A 45 4.40 -6.30 5.20
N GLU A 46 5.16 -7.32 4.86
CA GLU A 46 6.52 -7.51 5.38
C GLU A 46 7.44 -6.38 4.95
N SER A 47 7.32 -5.90 3.70
CA SER A 47 8.08 -4.76 3.22
C SER A 47 7.76 -3.49 4.02
N LEU A 48 6.49 -3.23 4.29
CA LEU A 48 6.07 -2.09 5.10
C LEU A 48 6.61 -2.20 6.52
N LYS A 49 6.57 -3.40 7.09
CA LYS A 49 7.09 -3.68 8.43
C LYS A 49 8.60 -3.45 8.50
N GLU A 50 9.32 -3.89 7.50
CA GLU A 50 10.76 -3.68 7.40
C GLU A 50 11.10 -2.19 7.28
N THR A 51 10.36 -1.46 6.46
CA THR A 51 10.52 -0.01 6.31
C THR A 51 10.29 0.69 7.63
N ALA A 52 9.24 0.33 8.36
CA ALA A 52 8.95 0.89 9.67
C ALA A 52 10.09 0.62 10.66
N TYR A 53 10.64 -0.58 10.62
CA TYR A 53 11.78 -0.95 11.47
C TYR A 53 13.00 -0.08 11.17
N LEU A 54 13.31 0.11 9.89
CA LEU A 54 14.46 0.93 9.47
C LEU A 54 14.28 2.39 9.91
N LEU A 55 13.05 2.89 9.94
CA LEU A 55 12.76 4.26 10.35
C LEU A 55 12.91 4.49 11.87
N GLN A 56 13.02 3.44 12.66
CA GLN A 56 13.24 3.56 14.10
C GLN A 56 14.65 4.09 14.43
N ASN A 57 15.61 3.89 13.54
CA ASN A 57 16.96 4.41 13.70
C ASN A 57 17.04 5.78 12.99
N PRO A 58 17.38 6.89 13.73
CA PRO A 58 17.40 8.22 13.11
C PRO A 58 18.33 8.34 11.92
N ALA A 59 19.49 7.72 11.93
CA ALA A 59 20.43 7.77 10.81
C ALA A 59 19.87 7.06 9.59
N ASN A 60 19.29 5.87 9.78
CA ASN A 60 18.65 5.13 8.71
C ASN A 60 17.42 5.86 8.18
N ALA A 61 16.66 6.49 9.07
CA ALA A 61 15.49 7.26 8.67
C ALA A 61 15.87 8.41 7.74
N ARG A 62 16.92 9.16 8.08
CA ARG A 62 17.40 10.25 7.24
C ARG A 62 17.87 9.76 5.88
N ARG A 63 18.60 8.66 5.86
CA ARG A 63 19.11 8.07 4.62
C ARG A 63 17.96 7.60 3.73
N LEU A 64 16.99 6.93 4.31
CA LEU A 64 15.83 6.41 3.59
C LEU A 64 14.98 7.55 3.04
N LEU A 65 14.69 8.56 3.85
CA LEU A 65 13.91 9.72 3.41
C LEU A 65 14.62 10.49 2.32
N GLY A 66 15.93 10.65 2.42
CA GLY A 66 16.72 11.27 1.36
C GLY A 66 16.68 10.49 0.05
N SER A 67 16.69 9.17 0.13
CA SER A 67 16.56 8.32 -1.06
C SER A 67 15.19 8.41 -1.68
N ILE A 68 14.15 8.46 -0.86
CA ILE A 68 12.76 8.63 -1.32
C ILE A 68 12.60 9.97 -2.02
N GLU A 69 13.13 11.05 -1.42
CA GLU A 69 13.07 12.37 -2.04
C GLU A 69 13.74 12.40 -3.41
N ARG A 70 14.90 11.75 -3.53
CA ARG A 70 15.59 11.68 -4.82
C ARG A 70 14.82 10.92 -5.86
N LEU A 71 14.18 9.82 -5.47
CA LEU A 71 13.32 9.04 -6.35
C LEU A 71 12.09 9.83 -6.77
N GLU A 72 11.48 10.55 -5.86
CA GLU A 72 10.31 11.37 -6.17
C GLU A 72 10.66 12.52 -7.11
N ARG A 73 11.83 13.13 -6.94
CA ARG A 73 12.28 14.16 -7.88
C ARG A 73 12.49 13.61 -9.29
N ALA A 74 13.12 12.45 -9.39
CA ALA A 74 13.30 11.78 -10.68
C ALA A 74 11.98 11.38 -11.30
N ARG A 75 11.05 10.89 -10.48
CA ARG A 75 9.70 10.56 -10.90
C ARG A 75 8.87 11.80 -11.19
N GLY A 76 9.14 12.90 -10.51
CA GLY A 76 8.43 14.15 -10.70
C GLY A 76 8.47 14.60 -12.15
N ASP A 77 9.62 14.47 -12.80
CA ASP A 77 9.77 14.83 -14.21
C ASP A 77 9.01 13.87 -15.12
N GLN A 78 8.94 12.58 -14.77
CA GLN A 78 8.19 11.58 -15.52
C GLN A 78 6.72 11.56 -15.13
N HIS A 79 6.45 11.83 -13.88
CA HIS A 79 5.11 11.76 -13.31
C HIS A 79 4.20 12.84 -13.88
N GLY A 80 4.73 14.01 -14.13
CA GLY A 80 3.99 15.08 -14.79
C GLY A 80 3.47 14.68 -16.16
N LEU A 81 4.09 13.70 -16.80
CA LEU A 81 3.63 13.16 -18.07
C LEU A 81 2.60 12.05 -17.91
N LEU A 82 2.62 11.36 -16.78
CA LEU A 82 1.75 10.20 -16.52
C LEU A 82 0.42 10.56 -15.88
N GLU A 83 0.36 11.67 -15.20
CA GLU A 83 -0.86 12.11 -14.50
C GLU A 83 -1.90 12.75 -15.40
N GLU A 84 -1.62 12.89 -16.64
CA GLU A 84 -2.55 13.50 -17.58
C GLU A 84 -3.63 12.53 -18.12
#